data_6f5b30344faf1e277cb684568ae6e4d7
#
_entry.id   6f5b30344faf1e277cb684568ae6e4d7
#
_cell.length_a   1.000
_cell.length_b   1.000
_cell.length_c   1.000
_cell.angle_alpha   90.00
_cell.angle_beta   90.00
_cell.angle_gamma   90.00
#
_symmetry.space_group_name_H-M   'P 1'
#
loop_
_entity.id
_entity.type
_entity.pdbx_description
1 polymer ?
#
loop_
_entity_poly.entity_id
_entity_poly.type
_entity_poly.pdbx_seq_one_letter_code
_entity_poly.pdbx_strand_id
1 'polypeptide(L)'
;TVYPVASCNDQDFKNLMEVYLDAGFNPNITKYEEIFKQEGWHYELTGKDDELKINGVVYNEMKGAYSSPDEVLSSQIYRSLFPDNTYSKDSGGNPEYIPKLTYEAYLDFYHKYYHPSNSYIYLYGDMDVVERLEWLDKEYLSLYDYKKVNSEINKQPAFDEIKNVEAQYSITMDDSQENKTYLSYNRVVGDTLDEMLYQAFDVLDYALVSSPGAPVKQALIDAGIGDDVYGSYDAGILQPVFSFVAKNANASQADEFESIIENTLKEVVKTGINKEALLAGINSSEFKFREADFGQFPKGLLFGLNCLDSWLFDDMKPFIHLECLGTFAKLRKAVDTDYYEKLIQEYLLDNTHGSSVTVKPKRGLGNEREEALAKELSDYKASLSDEEIKKLIEDTEHLKKYQEEPS
;
A
#
# COMPACT_ATOMS: atom_id res chain seq x y z
N THR A 1 -2.28 3.02 -9.29
CA THR A 1 -2.44 1.70 -9.95
C THR A 1 -1.50 1.61 -11.14
N VAL A 2 -0.82 0.48 -11.34
CA VAL A 2 0.04 0.19 -12.47
C VAL A 2 -0.47 -1.05 -13.23
N TYR A 3 -0.29 -1.07 -14.54
CA TYR A 3 -0.68 -2.15 -15.43
C TYR A 3 0.55 -2.67 -16.18
N PRO A 4 1.41 -3.47 -15.53
CA PRO A 4 2.65 -3.96 -16.12
C PRO A 4 2.39 -5.11 -17.10
N VAL A 5 3.04 -5.05 -18.26
CA VAL A 5 3.08 -6.14 -19.23
C VAL A 5 4.51 -6.38 -19.70
N ALA A 6 4.87 -7.60 -20.03
CA ALA A 6 6.18 -7.94 -20.52
C ALA A 6 6.11 -9.11 -21.49
N SER A 7 6.91 -9.07 -22.57
CA SER A 7 7.10 -10.19 -23.49
C SER A 7 8.50 -10.13 -24.10
N CYS A 8 9.05 -11.27 -24.43
CA CYS A 8 10.29 -11.41 -25.21
C CYS A 8 10.01 -11.50 -26.73
N ASN A 9 8.75 -11.48 -27.16
CA ASN A 9 8.33 -11.51 -28.53
C ASN A 9 7.74 -10.15 -28.93
N ASP A 10 8.25 -9.55 -29.98
CA ASP A 10 7.87 -8.18 -30.39
C ASP A 10 6.39 -8.07 -30.77
N GLN A 11 5.84 -9.06 -31.48
CA GLN A 11 4.42 -9.07 -31.88
C GLN A 11 3.51 -9.29 -30.66
N ASP A 12 3.90 -10.16 -29.75
CA ASP A 12 3.15 -10.41 -28.52
C ASP A 12 3.16 -9.16 -27.61
N PHE A 13 4.31 -8.45 -27.53
CA PHE A 13 4.39 -7.20 -26.79
C PHE A 13 3.46 -6.12 -27.36
N LYS A 14 3.36 -6.02 -28.71
CA LYS A 14 2.38 -5.14 -29.37
C LYS A 14 0.95 -5.48 -28.99
N ASN A 15 0.61 -6.75 -29.04
CA ASN A 15 -0.73 -7.25 -28.69
C ASN A 15 -1.06 -6.96 -27.22
N LEU A 16 -0.09 -7.17 -26.30
CA LEU A 16 -0.26 -6.85 -24.88
C LEU A 16 -0.45 -5.35 -24.64
N MET A 17 0.34 -4.49 -25.31
CA MET A 17 0.14 -3.04 -25.24
C MET A 17 -1.27 -2.65 -25.68
N GLU A 18 -1.75 -3.18 -26.81
CA GLU A 18 -3.10 -2.91 -27.31
C GLU A 18 -4.17 -3.33 -26.31
N VAL A 19 -4.13 -4.58 -25.83
CA VAL A 19 -5.11 -5.12 -24.87
C VAL A 19 -5.16 -4.30 -23.59
N TYR A 20 -4.00 -3.96 -23.01
CA TYR A 20 -3.98 -3.27 -21.72
C TYR A 20 -4.28 -1.77 -21.84
N LEU A 21 -3.89 -1.12 -22.94
CA LEU A 21 -4.27 0.28 -23.18
C LEU A 21 -5.78 0.39 -23.48
N ASP A 22 -6.33 -0.54 -24.25
CA ASP A 22 -7.77 -0.60 -24.50
C ASP A 22 -8.54 -0.85 -23.21
N ALA A 23 -8.12 -1.83 -22.41
CA ALA A 23 -8.72 -2.10 -21.10
C ALA A 23 -8.61 -0.90 -20.13
N GLY A 24 -7.56 -0.09 -20.22
CA GLY A 24 -7.40 1.12 -19.42
C GLY A 24 -8.26 2.30 -19.89
N PHE A 25 -8.27 2.57 -21.19
CA PHE A 25 -8.93 3.76 -21.75
C PHE A 25 -10.32 3.52 -22.32
N ASN A 26 -10.64 2.27 -22.72
CA ASN A 26 -11.93 1.91 -23.32
C ASN A 26 -12.55 0.68 -22.66
N PRO A 27 -12.59 0.56 -21.33
CA PRO A 27 -13.02 -0.66 -20.64
C PRO A 27 -14.50 -0.96 -20.87
N ASN A 28 -14.82 -2.23 -20.89
CA ASN A 28 -16.21 -2.68 -21.02
C ASN A 28 -17.10 -2.38 -19.79
N ILE A 29 -16.50 -1.93 -18.68
CA ILE A 29 -17.24 -1.49 -17.48
C ILE A 29 -18.26 -0.39 -17.77
N THR A 30 -18.05 0.42 -18.82
CA THR A 30 -18.98 1.48 -19.22
C THR A 30 -20.20 0.98 -19.99
N LYS A 31 -20.16 -0.29 -20.44
CA LYS A 31 -21.22 -0.92 -21.26
C LYS A 31 -22.00 -1.98 -20.48
N TYR A 32 -21.32 -2.67 -19.56
CA TYR A 32 -21.87 -3.82 -18.84
C TYR A 32 -21.75 -3.62 -17.34
N GLU A 33 -22.88 -3.35 -16.68
CA GLU A 33 -22.96 -3.23 -15.22
C GLU A 33 -22.62 -4.54 -14.51
N GLU A 34 -22.81 -5.67 -15.22
CA GLU A 34 -22.51 -7.01 -14.73
C GLU A 34 -21.04 -7.15 -14.29
N ILE A 35 -20.11 -6.45 -14.97
CA ILE A 35 -18.69 -6.43 -14.59
C ILE A 35 -18.51 -5.80 -13.19
N PHE A 36 -19.18 -4.68 -12.92
CA PHE A 36 -19.14 -4.06 -11.60
C PHE A 36 -19.73 -4.98 -10.53
N LYS A 37 -20.87 -5.64 -10.82
CA LYS A 37 -21.51 -6.58 -9.91
C LYS A 37 -20.67 -7.82 -9.63
N GLN A 38 -20.01 -8.36 -10.66
CA GLN A 38 -19.15 -9.52 -10.52
C GLN A 38 -17.87 -9.18 -9.76
N GLU A 39 -17.14 -8.17 -10.20
CA GLU A 39 -15.82 -7.83 -9.67
C GLU A 39 -15.90 -7.01 -8.38
N GLY A 40 -16.81 -6.07 -8.28
CA GLY A 40 -16.97 -5.21 -7.12
C GLY A 40 -17.79 -5.87 -6.01
N TRP A 41 -19.10 -5.70 -6.10
CA TRP A 41 -20.06 -6.29 -5.16
C TRP A 41 -21.47 -6.31 -5.70
N HIS A 42 -22.31 -7.22 -5.18
CA HIS A 42 -23.75 -7.28 -5.45
C HIS A 42 -24.49 -7.97 -4.29
N TYR A 43 -25.79 -7.74 -4.22
CA TYR A 43 -26.66 -8.57 -3.40
C TYR A 43 -26.96 -9.89 -4.11
N GLU A 44 -26.76 -11.01 -3.42
CA GLU A 44 -27.08 -12.35 -3.91
C GLU A 44 -28.26 -12.92 -3.15
N LEU A 45 -29.35 -13.25 -3.88
CA LEU A 45 -30.55 -13.91 -3.34
C LEU A 45 -31.03 -14.99 -4.34
N THR A 46 -30.98 -16.28 -3.94
CA THR A 46 -31.31 -17.41 -4.81
C THR A 46 -32.76 -17.83 -4.74
N GLY A 47 -33.46 -17.52 -3.65
CA GLY A 47 -34.86 -17.81 -3.47
C GLY A 47 -35.51 -16.93 -2.40
N LYS A 48 -36.83 -16.84 -2.41
CA LYS A 48 -37.55 -15.95 -1.49
C LYS A 48 -37.30 -16.26 -0.01
N ASP A 49 -37.08 -17.54 0.31
CA ASP A 49 -36.85 -17.99 1.69
C ASP A 49 -35.37 -18.06 2.07
N ASP A 50 -34.46 -17.86 1.11
CA ASP A 50 -33.02 -17.91 1.33
C ASP A 50 -32.51 -16.64 2.02
N GLU A 51 -31.34 -16.73 2.64
CA GLU A 51 -30.65 -15.57 3.21
C GLU A 51 -30.13 -14.64 2.12
N LEU A 52 -30.33 -13.34 2.30
CA LEU A 52 -29.68 -12.32 1.47
C LEU A 52 -28.20 -12.24 1.83
N LYS A 53 -27.33 -12.24 0.81
CA LYS A 53 -25.88 -12.16 0.98
C LYS A 53 -25.31 -11.00 0.17
N ILE A 54 -24.08 -10.57 0.54
CA ILE A 54 -23.24 -9.72 -0.29
C ILE A 54 -22.14 -10.61 -0.88
N ASN A 55 -21.93 -10.50 -2.18
CA ASN A 55 -20.89 -11.23 -2.93
C ASN A 55 -20.19 -10.28 -3.90
N GLY A 56 -19.02 -10.66 -4.40
CA GLY A 56 -18.19 -9.92 -5.35
C GLY A 56 -16.71 -10.24 -5.13
N VAL A 57 -15.91 -10.22 -6.20
CA VAL A 57 -14.50 -10.62 -6.11
C VAL A 57 -13.74 -9.70 -5.14
N VAL A 58 -13.74 -8.39 -5.39
CA VAL A 58 -13.02 -7.41 -4.54
C VAL A 58 -13.57 -7.38 -3.12
N TYR A 59 -14.90 -7.44 -2.95
CA TYR A 59 -15.50 -7.50 -1.62
C TYR A 59 -14.99 -8.70 -0.81
N ASN A 60 -14.96 -9.89 -1.41
CA ASN A 60 -14.52 -11.11 -0.74
C ASN A 60 -13.01 -11.10 -0.46
N GLU A 61 -12.19 -10.61 -1.40
CA GLU A 61 -10.74 -10.45 -1.21
C GLU A 61 -10.46 -9.51 -0.04
N MET A 62 -11.10 -8.34 0.00
CA MET A 62 -10.88 -7.38 1.07
C MET A 62 -11.42 -7.85 2.42
N LYS A 63 -12.53 -8.58 2.44
CA LYS A 63 -13.02 -9.25 3.66
C LYS A 63 -11.97 -10.24 4.20
N GLY A 64 -11.32 -10.99 3.31
CA GLY A 64 -10.20 -11.87 3.65
C GLY A 64 -8.97 -11.11 4.16
N ALA A 65 -8.54 -10.07 3.45
CA ALA A 65 -7.39 -9.24 3.82
C ALA A 65 -7.55 -8.62 5.22
N TYR A 66 -8.72 -8.06 5.53
CA TYR A 66 -9.03 -7.45 6.83
C TYR A 66 -9.13 -8.45 7.99
N SER A 67 -9.01 -9.75 7.74
CA SER A 67 -8.82 -10.75 8.79
C SER A 67 -7.36 -10.89 9.24
N SER A 68 -6.40 -10.41 8.42
CA SER A 68 -4.98 -10.43 8.73
C SER A 68 -4.60 -9.31 9.69
N PRO A 69 -3.88 -9.60 10.80
CA PRO A 69 -3.38 -8.56 11.70
C PRO A 69 -2.36 -7.63 11.04
N ASP A 70 -1.59 -8.10 10.07
CA ASP A 70 -0.64 -7.28 9.30
C ASP A 70 -1.35 -6.23 8.47
N GLU A 71 -2.47 -6.59 7.81
CA GLU A 71 -3.27 -5.65 7.03
C GLU A 71 -3.95 -4.62 7.92
N VAL A 72 -4.49 -5.06 9.07
CA VAL A 72 -5.07 -4.14 10.06
C VAL A 72 -4.01 -3.17 10.55
N LEU A 73 -2.79 -3.64 10.87
CA LEU A 73 -1.69 -2.78 11.30
C LEU A 73 -1.33 -1.75 10.22
N SER A 74 -1.08 -2.20 9.00
CA SER A 74 -0.75 -1.34 7.86
C SER A 74 -1.81 -0.26 7.64
N SER A 75 -3.08 -0.67 7.55
CA SER A 75 -4.20 0.26 7.39
C SER A 75 -4.26 1.31 8.51
N GLN A 76 -4.03 0.93 9.77
CA GLN A 76 -4.05 1.87 10.90
C GLN A 76 -2.83 2.80 10.89
N ILE A 77 -1.66 2.35 10.48
CA ILE A 77 -0.47 3.20 10.31
C ILE A 77 -0.79 4.34 9.33
N TYR A 78 -1.24 4.01 8.11
CA TYR A 78 -1.51 5.03 7.11
C TYR A 78 -2.67 5.95 7.48
N ARG A 79 -3.75 5.44 8.06
CA ARG A 79 -4.88 6.25 8.54
C ARG A 79 -4.48 7.21 9.64
N SER A 80 -3.59 6.79 10.54
CA SER A 80 -3.12 7.64 11.63
C SER A 80 -2.17 8.73 11.16
N LEU A 81 -1.31 8.44 10.17
CA LEU A 81 -0.30 9.36 9.66
C LEU A 81 -0.82 10.33 8.60
N PHE A 82 -1.84 9.94 7.82
CA PHE A 82 -2.32 10.69 6.67
C PHE A 82 -3.86 10.90 6.66
N PRO A 83 -4.47 11.39 7.76
CA PRO A 83 -5.95 11.47 7.85
C PRO A 83 -6.59 12.35 6.78
N ASP A 84 -5.88 13.36 6.28
CA ASP A 84 -6.44 14.41 5.41
C ASP A 84 -6.18 14.18 3.92
N ASN A 85 -5.49 13.11 3.54
CA ASN A 85 -5.21 12.81 2.13
C ASN A 85 -5.55 11.36 1.74
N THR A 86 -5.26 11.00 0.49
CA THR A 86 -5.64 9.71 -0.10
C THR A 86 -4.95 8.51 0.56
N TYR A 87 -3.78 8.69 1.17
CA TYR A 87 -3.06 7.60 1.83
C TYR A 87 -3.80 7.03 3.05
N SER A 88 -4.80 7.73 3.60
CA SER A 88 -5.69 7.18 4.63
C SER A 88 -6.67 6.12 4.10
N LYS A 89 -6.72 5.90 2.79
CA LYS A 89 -7.67 4.96 2.16
C LYS A 89 -6.93 3.72 1.69
N ASP A 90 -7.49 2.56 1.97
CA ASP A 90 -6.96 1.31 1.46
C ASP A 90 -7.29 1.19 -0.03
N SER A 91 -6.29 0.86 -0.87
CA SER A 91 -6.45 0.85 -2.33
C SER A 91 -7.44 -0.20 -2.82
N GLY A 92 -7.52 -1.36 -2.17
CA GLY A 92 -8.52 -2.40 -2.44
C GLY A 92 -9.92 -2.07 -1.87
N GLY A 93 -10.01 -1.06 -1.00
CA GLY A 93 -11.24 -0.66 -0.32
C GLY A 93 -11.48 -1.37 1.01
N ASN A 94 -12.29 -0.76 1.84
CA ASN A 94 -12.70 -1.34 3.11
C ASN A 94 -14.01 -2.12 2.92
N PRO A 95 -14.11 -3.39 3.33
CA PRO A 95 -15.29 -4.23 3.13
C PRO A 95 -16.57 -3.68 3.80
N GLU A 96 -16.47 -2.79 4.81
CA GLU A 96 -17.63 -2.12 5.40
C GLU A 96 -18.18 -0.99 4.52
N TYR A 97 -17.39 -0.49 3.56
CA TYR A 97 -17.76 0.62 2.68
C TYR A 97 -17.97 0.19 1.23
N ILE A 98 -17.36 -0.89 0.77
CA ILE A 98 -17.53 -1.40 -0.60
C ILE A 98 -19.03 -1.56 -0.95
N PRO A 99 -19.91 -2.13 -0.09
CA PRO A 99 -21.34 -2.28 -0.42
C PRO A 99 -22.14 -0.97 -0.47
N LYS A 100 -21.51 0.16 -0.19
CA LYS A 100 -22.13 1.49 -0.31
C LYS A 100 -21.80 2.18 -1.63
N LEU A 101 -20.93 1.58 -2.45
CA LEU A 101 -20.58 2.09 -3.78
C LEU A 101 -21.67 1.72 -4.77
N THR A 102 -22.10 2.69 -5.56
CA THR A 102 -23.01 2.46 -6.69
C THR A 102 -22.25 2.37 -7.99
N TYR A 103 -22.86 1.76 -9.00
CA TYR A 103 -22.28 1.69 -10.33
C TYR A 103 -22.04 3.08 -10.92
N GLU A 104 -22.95 4.04 -10.71
CA GLU A 104 -22.81 5.42 -11.15
C GLU A 104 -21.59 6.09 -10.50
N ALA A 105 -21.41 5.96 -9.17
CA ALA A 105 -20.26 6.51 -8.47
C ALA A 105 -18.93 5.90 -8.94
N TYR A 106 -18.95 4.61 -9.27
CA TYR A 106 -17.80 3.91 -9.85
C TYR A 106 -17.45 4.45 -11.25
N LEU A 107 -18.44 4.63 -12.11
CA LEU A 107 -18.23 5.23 -13.44
C LEU A 107 -17.77 6.69 -13.35
N ASP A 108 -18.34 7.48 -12.43
CA ASP A 108 -17.90 8.87 -12.20
C ASP A 108 -16.43 8.94 -11.80
N PHE A 109 -15.98 8.02 -10.93
CA PHE A 109 -14.57 7.90 -10.56
C PHE A 109 -13.71 7.54 -11.77
N TYR A 110 -14.11 6.54 -12.55
CA TYR A 110 -13.39 6.15 -13.76
C TYR A 110 -13.27 7.32 -14.75
N HIS A 111 -14.37 7.96 -15.13
CA HIS A 111 -14.36 9.08 -16.09
C HIS A 111 -13.60 10.31 -15.59
N LYS A 112 -13.48 10.46 -14.28
CA LYS A 112 -12.73 11.56 -13.67
C LYS A 112 -11.22 11.35 -13.78
N TYR A 113 -10.75 10.14 -13.47
CA TYR A 113 -9.32 9.88 -13.26
C TYR A 113 -8.64 9.10 -14.39
N TYR A 114 -9.36 8.24 -15.11
CA TYR A 114 -8.83 7.44 -16.19
C TYR A 114 -8.89 8.22 -17.51
N HIS A 115 -7.84 9.01 -17.72
CA HIS A 115 -7.67 9.83 -18.92
C HIS A 115 -6.19 9.86 -19.29
N PRO A 116 -5.80 9.83 -20.59
CA PRO A 116 -4.38 9.86 -20.97
C PRO A 116 -3.58 11.02 -20.37
N SER A 117 -4.21 12.19 -20.16
CA SER A 117 -3.56 13.34 -19.50
C SER A 117 -3.28 13.11 -17.99
N ASN A 118 -3.77 12.02 -17.40
CA ASN A 118 -3.55 11.62 -16.00
C ASN A 118 -2.88 10.24 -15.93
N SER A 119 -2.05 9.90 -16.89
CA SER A 119 -1.35 8.63 -16.97
C SER A 119 0.14 8.84 -17.24
N TYR A 120 0.95 7.92 -16.75
CA TYR A 120 2.36 7.78 -17.06
C TYR A 120 2.56 6.51 -17.87
N ILE A 121 3.22 6.60 -19.02
CA ILE A 121 3.53 5.46 -19.87
C ILE A 121 5.03 5.24 -19.82
N TYR A 122 5.44 4.09 -19.31
CA TYR A 122 6.82 3.70 -19.17
C TYR A 122 7.14 2.51 -20.07
N LEU A 123 8.14 2.66 -20.93
CA LEU A 123 8.63 1.62 -21.83
C LEU A 123 10.06 1.23 -21.46
N TYR A 124 10.34 -0.04 -21.36
CA TYR A 124 11.67 -0.57 -21.05
C TYR A 124 11.95 -1.83 -21.84
N GLY A 125 13.13 -1.91 -22.46
CA GLY A 125 13.61 -3.09 -23.14
C GLY A 125 14.23 -2.78 -24.50
N ASP A 126 14.56 -3.86 -25.23
CA ASP A 126 15.11 -3.82 -26.58
C ASP A 126 13.97 -3.76 -27.59
N MET A 127 13.52 -2.54 -27.90
CA MET A 127 12.43 -2.25 -28.84
C MET A 127 12.74 -1.01 -29.68
N ASP A 128 12.09 -0.85 -30.83
CA ASP A 128 12.05 0.42 -31.53
C ASP A 128 11.11 1.38 -30.77
N VAL A 129 11.68 2.22 -29.92
CA VAL A 129 10.93 3.18 -29.11
C VAL A 129 10.17 4.17 -29.95
N VAL A 130 10.74 4.63 -31.08
CA VAL A 130 10.09 5.61 -31.97
C VAL A 130 8.85 5.00 -32.58
N GLU A 131 8.94 3.80 -33.15
CA GLU A 131 7.77 3.07 -33.68
C GLU A 131 6.67 2.91 -32.62
N ARG A 132 7.04 2.59 -31.35
CA ARG A 132 6.07 2.45 -30.27
C ARG A 132 5.39 3.78 -29.89
N LEU A 133 6.15 4.86 -29.82
CA LEU A 133 5.61 6.17 -29.50
C LEU A 133 4.70 6.69 -30.64
N GLU A 134 5.08 6.49 -31.89
CA GLU A 134 4.22 6.84 -33.05
C GLU A 134 2.90 6.03 -33.04
N TRP A 135 2.97 4.76 -32.71
CA TRP A 135 1.79 3.90 -32.59
C TRP A 135 0.89 4.34 -31.42
N LEU A 136 1.48 4.62 -30.23
CA LEU A 136 0.75 5.11 -29.07
C LEU A 136 0.04 6.44 -29.35
N ASP A 137 0.73 7.37 -30.01
CA ASP A 137 0.14 8.66 -30.40
C ASP A 137 -1.03 8.46 -31.34
N LYS A 138 -0.81 7.70 -32.44
CA LYS A 138 -1.82 7.50 -33.48
C LYS A 138 -3.06 6.74 -32.99
N GLU A 139 -2.88 5.65 -32.26
CA GLU A 139 -4.00 4.75 -31.90
C GLU A 139 -4.72 5.16 -30.62
N TYR A 140 -4.05 5.92 -29.71
CA TYR A 140 -4.63 6.30 -28.43
C TYR A 140 -4.53 7.79 -28.13
N LEU A 141 -3.32 8.39 -28.06
CA LEU A 141 -3.17 9.70 -27.43
C LEU A 141 -3.77 10.83 -28.26
N SER A 142 -3.60 10.81 -29.59
CA SER A 142 -4.18 11.80 -30.49
C SER A 142 -5.71 11.78 -30.58
N LEU A 143 -6.36 10.75 -30.03
CA LEU A 143 -7.82 10.67 -29.98
C LEU A 143 -8.43 11.48 -28.83
N TYR A 144 -7.60 11.99 -27.93
CA TYR A 144 -8.02 12.72 -26.74
C TYR A 144 -7.48 14.15 -26.75
N ASP A 145 -8.32 15.10 -26.41
CA ASP A 145 -7.87 16.44 -26.06
C ASP A 145 -7.25 16.48 -24.67
N TYR A 146 -6.28 17.37 -24.44
CA TYR A 146 -5.72 17.55 -23.11
C TYR A 146 -6.79 17.95 -22.10
N LYS A 147 -6.84 17.25 -20.97
CA LYS A 147 -7.73 17.53 -19.86
C LYS A 147 -6.92 17.63 -18.57
N LYS A 148 -7.01 18.78 -17.88
CA LYS A 148 -6.43 18.86 -16.54
C LYS A 148 -7.25 18.03 -15.57
N VAL A 149 -6.64 16.99 -15.02
CA VAL A 149 -7.22 16.15 -13.96
C VAL A 149 -6.63 16.59 -12.61
N ASN A 150 -7.48 16.90 -11.65
CA ASN A 150 -7.03 17.21 -10.29
C ASN A 150 -6.83 15.91 -9.50
N SER A 151 -5.62 15.36 -9.58
CA SER A 151 -5.20 14.13 -8.92
C SER A 151 -3.99 14.34 -8.01
N GLU A 152 -3.57 15.58 -7.81
CA GLU A 152 -2.43 15.93 -6.95
C GLU A 152 -2.68 15.51 -5.48
N ILE A 153 -1.67 14.93 -4.86
CA ILE A 153 -1.69 14.57 -3.46
C ILE A 153 -1.01 15.70 -2.67
N ASN A 154 -1.76 16.31 -1.76
CA ASN A 154 -1.20 17.31 -0.86
C ASN A 154 -0.44 16.63 0.29
N LYS A 155 0.66 17.26 0.73
CA LYS A 155 1.35 16.81 1.93
C LYS A 155 0.44 16.90 3.14
N GLN A 156 0.48 15.87 3.97
CA GLN A 156 -0.12 15.90 5.29
C GLN A 156 0.69 16.86 6.18
N PRO A 157 0.07 17.87 6.80
CA PRO A 157 0.76 18.68 7.80
C PRO A 157 1.22 17.85 8.99
N ALA A 158 2.38 18.19 9.56
CA ALA A 158 2.84 17.56 10.79
C ALA A 158 1.85 17.80 11.93
N PHE A 159 1.83 16.89 12.89
CA PHE A 159 0.96 16.96 14.06
C PHE A 159 1.62 17.76 15.20
N ASP A 160 0.80 18.27 16.13
CA ASP A 160 1.31 18.88 17.36
C ASP A 160 1.83 17.83 18.36
N GLU A 161 1.32 16.59 18.26
CA GLU A 161 1.66 15.45 19.11
C GLU A 161 1.57 14.13 18.36
N ILE A 162 2.32 13.12 18.82
CA ILE A 162 2.27 11.75 18.27
C ILE A 162 0.90 11.14 18.53
N LYS A 163 0.35 10.43 17.53
CA LYS A 163 -0.96 9.78 17.62
C LYS A 163 -0.83 8.38 18.21
N ASN A 164 -1.58 8.10 19.27
CA ASN A 164 -1.71 6.76 19.83
C ASN A 164 -3.00 6.11 19.34
N VAL A 165 -2.87 4.96 18.66
CA VAL A 165 -3.99 4.28 18.02
C VAL A 165 -4.07 2.84 18.51
N GLU A 166 -5.27 2.42 18.91
CA GLU A 166 -5.56 1.03 19.22
C GLU A 166 -6.58 0.47 18.22
N ALA A 167 -6.32 -0.73 17.72
CA ALA A 167 -7.21 -1.47 16.85
C ALA A 167 -7.31 -2.93 17.27
N GLN A 168 -8.27 -3.64 16.71
CA GLN A 168 -8.51 -5.05 17.01
C GLN A 168 -8.58 -5.88 15.73
N TYR A 169 -8.05 -7.09 15.77
CA TYR A 169 -8.23 -8.10 14.74
C TYR A 169 -8.87 -9.37 15.32
N SER A 170 -9.50 -10.17 14.45
CA SER A 170 -10.23 -11.36 14.87
C SER A 170 -9.29 -12.53 15.12
N ILE A 171 -9.52 -13.22 16.22
CA ILE A 171 -9.01 -14.57 16.47
C ILE A 171 -10.17 -15.50 16.84
N THR A 172 -9.96 -16.83 16.75
CA THR A 172 -10.99 -17.80 17.09
C THR A 172 -11.29 -17.78 18.61
N MET A 173 -12.43 -18.34 19.02
CA MET A 173 -12.83 -18.37 20.43
C MET A 173 -11.84 -19.19 21.30
N ASP A 174 -11.20 -20.19 20.71
CA ASP A 174 -10.28 -21.11 21.41
C ASP A 174 -8.83 -20.60 21.45
N ASP A 175 -8.49 -19.58 20.65
CA ASP A 175 -7.16 -19.01 20.60
C ASP A 175 -6.78 -18.25 21.87
N SER A 176 -5.50 -18.33 22.26
CA SER A 176 -4.94 -17.43 23.28
C SER A 176 -4.83 -16.00 22.73
N GLN A 177 -5.04 -15.02 23.61
CA GLN A 177 -4.76 -13.60 23.29
C GLN A 177 -3.32 -13.19 23.67
N GLU A 178 -2.60 -14.04 24.40
CA GLU A 178 -1.22 -13.80 24.80
C GLU A 178 -0.28 -13.96 23.60
N ASN A 179 0.71 -13.08 23.52
CA ASN A 179 1.72 -13.05 22.47
C ASN A 179 1.10 -13.01 21.05
N LYS A 180 0.06 -12.18 20.87
CA LYS A 180 -0.62 -11.99 19.58
C LYS A 180 -0.91 -10.53 19.27
N THR A 181 -0.33 -9.60 20.03
CA THR A 181 -0.43 -8.15 19.78
C THR A 181 0.66 -7.70 18.82
N TYR A 182 0.31 -6.81 17.92
CA TYR A 182 1.24 -6.16 17.00
C TYR A 182 1.45 -4.72 17.47
N LEU A 183 2.69 -4.30 17.58
CA LEU A 183 3.09 -2.97 18.00
C LEU A 183 3.88 -2.29 16.89
N SER A 184 3.64 -1.02 16.64
CA SER A 184 4.47 -0.25 15.73
C SER A 184 4.71 1.18 16.22
N TYR A 185 5.92 1.67 15.94
CA TYR A 185 6.39 3.03 16.14
C TYR A 185 6.70 3.63 14.79
N ASN A 186 5.93 4.65 14.36
CA ASN A 186 5.91 5.12 12.98
C ASN A 186 6.23 6.61 12.91
N ARG A 187 7.05 7.02 11.93
CA ARG A 187 7.39 8.41 11.66
C ARG A 187 7.33 8.71 10.17
N VAL A 188 6.81 9.85 9.81
CA VAL A 188 6.91 10.40 8.47
C VAL A 188 8.27 11.05 8.31
N VAL A 189 9.06 10.63 7.33
CA VAL A 189 10.48 10.98 7.24
C VAL A 189 10.80 11.73 5.94
N GLY A 190 10.46 13.01 5.94
CA GLY A 190 10.87 13.91 4.86
C GLY A 190 9.98 13.86 3.62
N ASP A 191 10.60 13.83 2.46
CA ASP A 191 9.98 13.95 1.14
C ASP A 191 10.68 12.99 0.17
N THR A 192 9.92 12.25 -0.59
CA THR A 192 10.48 11.31 -1.60
C THR A 192 11.30 12.01 -2.69
N LEU A 193 11.12 13.31 -2.90
CA LEU A 193 11.92 14.09 -3.85
C LEU A 193 13.30 14.50 -3.32
N ASP A 194 13.62 14.19 -2.06
CA ASP A 194 14.97 14.34 -1.51
C ASP A 194 15.79 13.06 -1.71
N GLU A 195 16.68 13.07 -2.71
CA GLU A 195 17.51 11.94 -3.11
C GLU A 195 18.39 11.40 -1.96
N MET A 196 18.86 12.28 -1.07
CA MET A 196 19.70 11.88 0.05
C MET A 196 18.88 11.19 1.14
N LEU A 197 17.75 11.75 1.52
CA LEU A 197 16.85 11.16 2.52
C LEU A 197 16.28 9.82 2.04
N TYR A 198 15.85 9.75 0.78
CA TYR A 198 15.30 8.53 0.18
C TYR A 198 16.25 7.34 0.36
N GLN A 199 17.55 7.51 0.08
CA GLN A 199 18.53 6.43 0.22
C GLN A 199 19.02 6.28 1.67
N ALA A 200 19.09 7.39 2.44
CA ALA A 200 19.63 7.37 3.80
C ALA A 200 18.76 6.56 4.77
N PHE A 201 17.44 6.58 4.63
CA PHE A 201 16.55 5.81 5.48
C PHE A 201 16.56 4.31 5.18
N ASP A 202 16.82 3.89 3.95
CA ASP A 202 17.11 2.47 3.62
C ASP A 202 18.38 1.99 4.34
N VAL A 203 19.43 2.83 4.34
CA VAL A 203 20.67 2.55 5.07
C VAL A 203 20.45 2.54 6.59
N LEU A 204 19.63 3.46 7.12
CA LEU A 204 19.28 3.50 8.54
C LEU A 204 18.45 2.29 8.96
N ASP A 205 17.51 1.82 8.14
CA ASP A 205 16.81 0.56 8.41
C ASP A 205 17.79 -0.58 8.60
N TYR A 206 18.73 -0.73 7.66
CA TYR A 206 19.76 -1.76 7.76
C TYR A 206 20.58 -1.63 9.04
N ALA A 207 21.05 -0.43 9.37
CA ALA A 207 21.95 -0.22 10.51
C ALA A 207 21.25 -0.32 11.89
N LEU A 208 19.97 0.07 11.97
CA LEU A 208 19.23 0.13 13.23
C LEU A 208 18.45 -1.16 13.53
N VAL A 209 18.02 -1.92 12.48
CA VAL A 209 17.07 -3.02 12.64
C VAL A 209 17.48 -4.27 11.89
N SER A 210 17.83 -4.17 10.59
CA SER A 210 17.90 -5.34 9.71
C SER A 210 19.24 -6.06 9.75
N SER A 211 20.33 -5.39 10.15
CA SER A 211 21.66 -6.01 10.26
C SER A 211 21.78 -6.92 11.48
N PRO A 212 22.68 -7.93 11.44
CA PRO A 212 22.95 -8.75 12.63
C PRO A 212 23.43 -7.90 13.81
N GLY A 213 22.76 -8.03 14.97
CA GLY A 213 23.09 -7.26 16.16
C GLY A 213 22.72 -5.78 16.08
N ALA A 214 21.83 -5.40 15.17
CA ALA A 214 21.31 -4.04 15.07
C ALA A 214 20.70 -3.56 16.38
N PRO A 215 21.00 -2.32 16.83
CA PRO A 215 20.78 -1.89 18.21
C PRO A 215 19.30 -1.92 18.63
N VAL A 216 18.38 -1.47 17.78
CA VAL A 216 16.95 -1.43 18.13
C VAL A 216 16.36 -2.84 18.18
N LYS A 217 16.64 -3.67 17.16
CA LYS A 217 16.19 -5.05 17.14
C LYS A 217 16.73 -5.84 18.33
N GLN A 218 18.02 -5.70 18.63
CA GLN A 218 18.64 -6.43 19.75
C GLN A 218 18.04 -6.00 21.09
N ALA A 219 17.84 -4.71 21.33
CA ALA A 219 17.27 -4.20 22.57
C ALA A 219 15.84 -4.72 22.80
N LEU A 220 15.02 -4.79 21.76
CA LEU A 220 13.65 -5.32 21.82
C LEU A 220 13.64 -6.84 22.07
N ILE A 221 14.53 -7.58 21.41
CA ILE A 221 14.69 -9.04 21.64
C ILE A 221 15.15 -9.31 23.08
N ASP A 222 16.14 -8.57 23.58
CA ASP A 222 16.67 -8.75 24.94
C ASP A 222 15.62 -8.45 26.02
N ALA A 223 14.67 -7.55 25.73
CA ALA A 223 13.52 -7.23 26.58
C ALA A 223 12.36 -8.22 26.42
N GLY A 224 12.44 -9.19 25.49
CA GLY A 224 11.37 -10.16 25.23
C GLY A 224 10.11 -9.52 24.63
N ILE A 225 10.28 -8.47 23.82
CA ILE A 225 9.15 -7.82 23.14
C ILE A 225 8.95 -8.40 21.75
N GLY A 226 7.87 -9.18 21.61
CA GLY A 226 7.52 -9.86 20.39
C GLY A 226 8.42 -11.04 20.03
N ASP A 227 7.98 -11.84 19.09
CA ASP A 227 8.75 -12.98 18.54
C ASP A 227 9.51 -12.56 17.27
N ASP A 228 9.03 -11.54 16.57
CA ASP A 228 9.65 -10.98 15.37
C ASP A 228 9.66 -9.44 15.43
N VAL A 229 10.84 -8.88 15.19
CA VAL A 229 11.09 -7.44 15.17
C VAL A 229 11.73 -7.07 13.85
N TYR A 230 11.15 -6.11 13.13
CA TYR A 230 11.69 -5.64 11.87
C TYR A 230 11.47 -4.11 11.69
N GLY A 231 12.25 -3.53 10.79
CA GLY A 231 12.03 -2.19 10.26
C GLY A 231 11.20 -2.24 8.98
N SER A 232 10.52 -1.16 8.69
CA SER A 232 9.83 -0.96 7.41
C SER A 232 10.04 0.47 6.96
N TYR A 233 10.53 0.64 5.75
CA TYR A 233 10.67 1.94 5.11
C TYR A 233 9.89 1.96 3.81
N ASP A 234 8.78 2.70 3.80
CA ASP A 234 7.98 2.94 2.59
C ASP A 234 8.37 4.28 1.99
N ALA A 235 9.19 4.21 0.94
CA ALA A 235 9.68 5.36 0.20
C ALA A 235 8.83 5.69 -1.04
N GLY A 236 7.90 4.81 -1.43
CA GLY A 236 7.10 4.92 -2.66
C GLY A 236 5.92 5.90 -2.59
N ILE A 237 5.83 6.73 -1.55
CA ILE A 237 4.80 7.74 -1.35
C ILE A 237 5.40 9.12 -1.17
N LEU A 238 4.59 10.19 -1.36
CA LEU A 238 5.08 11.58 -1.32
C LEU A 238 5.87 11.92 -0.05
N GLN A 239 5.39 11.45 1.09
CA GLN A 239 6.03 11.61 2.40
C GLN A 239 6.34 10.23 2.95
N PRO A 240 7.59 9.73 2.79
CA PRO A 240 7.97 8.39 3.21
C PRO A 240 7.69 8.10 4.68
N VAL A 241 7.44 6.84 4.98
CA VAL A 241 7.17 6.35 6.34
C VAL A 241 8.26 5.40 6.78
N PHE A 242 8.80 5.64 7.96
CA PHE A 242 9.72 4.72 8.65
C PHE A 242 9.05 4.14 9.88
N SER A 243 9.09 2.82 10.03
CA SER A 243 8.42 2.11 11.13
C SER A 243 9.33 1.08 11.79
N PHE A 244 9.24 0.98 13.12
CA PHE A 244 9.69 -0.20 13.86
C PHE A 244 8.46 -1.02 14.23
N VAL A 245 8.51 -2.33 13.99
CA VAL A 245 7.37 -3.23 14.21
C VAL A 245 7.80 -4.41 15.07
N ALA A 246 6.98 -4.74 16.08
CA ALA A 246 7.09 -5.99 16.84
C ALA A 246 5.81 -6.80 16.69
N LYS A 247 5.94 -8.05 16.24
CA LYS A 247 4.83 -9.02 16.14
C LYS A 247 4.82 -9.98 17.32
N ASN A 248 3.65 -10.47 17.62
CA ASN A 248 3.43 -11.45 18.69
C ASN A 248 3.91 -10.96 20.07
N ALA A 249 3.75 -9.68 20.33
CA ALA A 249 3.95 -9.06 21.64
C ALA A 249 2.68 -9.16 22.51
N ASN A 250 2.71 -8.56 23.69
CA ASN A 250 1.54 -8.35 24.53
C ASN A 250 1.15 -6.87 24.56
N ALA A 251 -0.14 -6.57 24.68
CA ALA A 251 -0.63 -5.20 24.74
C ALA A 251 -0.05 -4.38 25.91
N SER A 252 0.28 -5.05 27.03
CA SER A 252 0.93 -4.43 28.19
C SER A 252 2.38 -3.98 27.93
N GLN A 253 2.98 -4.39 26.84
CA GLN A 253 4.36 -4.05 26.47
C GLN A 253 4.44 -2.83 25.56
N ALA A 254 3.33 -2.17 25.21
CA ALA A 254 3.31 -1.03 24.28
C ALA A 254 4.18 0.14 24.75
N ASP A 255 4.04 0.59 26.00
CA ASP A 255 4.84 1.68 26.57
C ASP A 255 6.33 1.31 26.69
N GLU A 256 6.62 0.06 27.02
CA GLU A 256 7.99 -0.46 27.10
C GLU A 256 8.64 -0.52 25.72
N PHE A 257 7.90 -0.97 24.71
CA PHE A 257 8.33 -1.00 23.32
C PHE A 257 8.77 0.38 22.83
N GLU A 258 7.93 1.39 23.02
CA GLU A 258 8.26 2.77 22.65
C GLU A 258 9.48 3.29 23.42
N SER A 259 9.50 3.09 24.73
CA SER A 259 10.59 3.54 25.60
C SER A 259 11.94 2.92 25.21
N ILE A 260 11.97 1.63 24.85
CA ILE A 260 13.19 0.96 24.42
C ILE A 260 13.68 1.54 23.10
N ILE A 261 12.79 1.75 22.11
CA ILE A 261 13.16 2.35 20.83
C ILE A 261 13.77 3.75 21.06
N GLU A 262 13.05 4.62 21.76
CA GLU A 262 13.52 5.99 22.01
C GLU A 262 14.85 6.04 22.76
N ASN A 263 14.99 5.24 23.83
CA ASN A 263 16.22 5.21 24.61
C ASN A 263 17.39 4.67 23.80
N THR A 264 17.15 3.65 22.97
CA THR A 264 18.18 3.09 22.07
C THR A 264 18.58 4.12 21.03
N LEU A 265 17.64 4.82 20.39
CA LEU A 265 17.93 5.87 19.42
C LEU A 265 18.69 7.04 20.06
N LYS A 266 18.29 7.49 21.26
CA LYS A 266 19.01 8.52 22.04
C LYS A 266 20.46 8.10 22.36
N GLU A 267 20.68 6.84 22.72
CA GLU A 267 22.05 6.35 22.97
C GLU A 267 22.86 6.26 21.68
N VAL A 268 22.26 5.82 20.56
CA VAL A 268 22.92 5.81 19.23
C VAL A 268 23.31 7.24 18.81
N VAL A 269 22.43 8.23 18.99
CA VAL A 269 22.76 9.63 18.67
C VAL A 269 23.91 10.14 19.52
N LYS A 270 23.97 9.77 20.80
CA LYS A 270 25.00 10.21 21.75
C LYS A 270 26.34 9.53 21.53
N THR A 271 26.36 8.24 21.23
CA THR A 271 27.61 7.43 21.13
C THR A 271 28.13 7.29 19.70
N GLY A 272 27.30 7.64 18.72
CA GLY A 272 27.54 7.44 17.29
C GLY A 272 26.97 6.10 16.80
N ILE A 273 26.44 6.11 15.59
CA ILE A 273 25.97 4.89 14.92
C ILE A 273 27.14 4.03 14.46
N ASN A 274 26.95 2.72 14.39
CA ASN A 274 27.97 1.79 13.90
C ASN A 274 28.30 2.06 12.43
N LYS A 275 29.50 2.59 12.18
CA LYS A 275 29.97 2.95 10.83
C LYS A 275 30.12 1.75 9.90
N GLU A 276 30.47 0.59 10.42
CA GLU A 276 30.59 -0.64 9.61
C GLU A 276 29.19 -1.09 9.14
N ALA A 277 28.17 -0.98 9.99
CA ALA A 277 26.79 -1.26 9.62
C ALA A 277 26.26 -0.28 8.57
N LEU A 278 26.55 1.03 8.70
CA LEU A 278 26.20 2.01 7.68
C LEU A 278 26.85 1.70 6.34
N LEU A 279 28.16 1.43 6.33
CA LEU A 279 28.91 1.06 5.11
C LEU A 279 28.39 -0.23 4.49
N ALA A 280 28.02 -1.22 5.31
CA ALA A 280 27.43 -2.47 4.83
C ALA A 280 26.06 -2.23 4.19
N GLY A 281 25.19 -1.40 4.81
CA GLY A 281 23.91 -0.98 4.23
C GLY A 281 24.08 -0.29 2.88
N ILE A 282 24.94 0.73 2.81
CA ILE A 282 25.27 1.44 1.56
C ILE A 282 25.78 0.47 0.49
N ASN A 283 26.70 -0.44 0.85
CA ASN A 283 27.25 -1.41 -0.09
C ASN A 283 26.17 -2.38 -0.59
N SER A 284 25.27 -2.83 0.30
CA SER A 284 24.19 -3.73 -0.06
C SER A 284 23.21 -3.07 -1.05
N SER A 285 22.76 -1.84 -0.76
CA SER A 285 21.84 -1.09 -1.62
C SER A 285 22.50 -0.72 -2.95
N GLU A 286 23.76 -0.23 -2.94
CA GLU A 286 24.49 0.06 -4.17
C GLU A 286 24.74 -1.20 -5.01
N PHE A 287 25.05 -2.35 -4.39
CA PHE A 287 25.26 -3.60 -5.08
C PHE A 287 23.97 -4.10 -5.75
N LYS A 288 22.86 -4.14 -5.01
CA LYS A 288 21.55 -4.49 -5.58
C LYS A 288 21.21 -3.62 -6.79
N PHE A 289 21.45 -2.32 -6.69
CA PHE A 289 21.20 -1.39 -7.78
C PHE A 289 22.11 -1.65 -9.00
N ARG A 290 23.42 -1.86 -8.81
CA ARG A 290 24.38 -2.10 -9.90
C ARG A 290 24.18 -3.42 -10.61
N GLU A 291 23.92 -4.48 -9.88
CA GLU A 291 23.64 -5.82 -10.43
C GLU A 291 22.22 -5.89 -11.03
N ALA A 292 21.34 -4.99 -10.60
CA ALA A 292 19.92 -5.03 -10.95
C ALA A 292 19.35 -6.44 -10.74
N ASP A 293 19.75 -7.09 -9.63
CA ASP A 293 19.23 -8.37 -9.20
C ASP A 293 18.06 -8.14 -8.25
N PHE A 294 16.87 -8.24 -8.79
CA PHE A 294 15.61 -8.07 -8.08
C PHE A 294 14.90 -9.40 -7.85
N GLY A 295 15.65 -10.50 -7.84
CA GLY A 295 15.13 -11.85 -7.64
C GLY A 295 14.13 -12.25 -8.75
N GLN A 296 12.90 -12.51 -8.39
CA GLN A 296 11.86 -12.95 -9.33
C GLN A 296 11.20 -11.80 -10.11
N PHE A 297 11.44 -10.57 -9.73
CA PHE A 297 10.81 -9.41 -10.38
C PHE A 297 11.57 -8.98 -11.64
N PRO A 298 10.86 -8.71 -12.76
CA PRO A 298 11.47 -8.17 -13.97
C PRO A 298 12.16 -6.82 -13.70
N LYS A 299 13.37 -6.64 -14.22
CA LYS A 299 14.15 -5.40 -14.05
C LYS A 299 13.38 -4.16 -14.48
N GLY A 300 12.72 -4.23 -15.64
CA GLY A 300 11.93 -3.12 -16.16
C GLY A 300 10.80 -2.70 -15.23
N LEU A 301 10.14 -3.65 -14.56
CA LEU A 301 9.11 -3.35 -13.58
C LEU A 301 9.66 -2.57 -12.39
N LEU A 302 10.75 -3.04 -11.78
CA LEU A 302 11.33 -2.38 -10.61
C LEU A 302 11.91 -1.00 -10.95
N PHE A 303 12.55 -0.85 -12.11
CA PHE A 303 12.98 0.46 -12.57
C PHE A 303 11.80 1.40 -12.83
N GLY A 304 10.70 0.89 -13.40
CA GLY A 304 9.47 1.67 -13.59
C GLY A 304 8.87 2.13 -12.27
N LEU A 305 8.78 1.25 -11.27
CA LEU A 305 8.30 1.62 -9.93
C LEU A 305 9.19 2.68 -9.29
N ASN A 306 10.53 2.51 -9.34
CA ASN A 306 11.46 3.51 -8.82
C ASN A 306 11.35 4.88 -9.55
N CYS A 307 11.03 4.88 -10.85
CA CYS A 307 10.71 6.13 -11.54
C CYS A 307 9.44 6.79 -10.97
N LEU A 308 8.41 5.99 -10.69
CA LEU A 308 7.14 6.49 -10.18
C LEU A 308 7.26 7.09 -8.77
N ASP A 309 8.21 6.65 -7.95
CA ASP A 309 8.44 7.20 -6.60
C ASP A 309 8.77 8.70 -6.59
N SER A 310 9.20 9.25 -7.72
CA SER A 310 9.42 10.69 -7.90
C SER A 310 8.56 11.30 -9.01
N TRP A 311 8.39 10.60 -10.11
CA TRP A 311 7.69 11.09 -11.29
C TRP A 311 6.22 11.43 -11.03
N LEU A 312 5.55 10.68 -10.14
CA LEU A 312 4.17 10.96 -9.71
C LEU A 312 3.99 12.32 -9.03
N PHE A 313 5.07 12.90 -8.51
CA PHE A 313 5.05 14.13 -7.70
C PHE A 313 5.77 15.31 -8.37
N ASP A 314 6.66 15.03 -9.34
CA ASP A 314 7.36 16.05 -10.12
C ASP A 314 7.67 15.50 -11.51
N ASP A 315 6.95 15.98 -12.52
CA ASP A 315 7.10 15.57 -13.93
C ASP A 315 8.53 15.78 -14.47
N MET A 316 9.31 16.66 -13.86
CA MET A 316 10.68 16.95 -14.26
C MET A 316 11.72 16.04 -13.60
N LYS A 317 11.29 15.13 -12.71
CA LYS A 317 12.19 14.28 -11.92
C LYS A 317 11.91 12.78 -12.07
N PRO A 318 11.72 12.23 -13.29
CA PRO A 318 11.39 10.82 -13.47
C PRO A 318 12.51 9.85 -13.07
N PHE A 319 13.76 10.28 -13.04
CA PHE A 319 14.93 9.38 -12.94
C PHE A 319 15.81 9.61 -11.70
N ILE A 320 15.43 10.50 -10.78
CA ILE A 320 16.30 10.84 -9.64
C ILE A 320 16.66 9.63 -8.76
N HIS A 321 15.77 8.64 -8.66
CA HIS A 321 16.00 7.42 -7.91
C HIS A 321 16.73 6.34 -8.72
N LEU A 322 16.82 6.47 -10.06
CA LEU A 322 17.65 5.63 -10.91
C LEU A 322 19.07 6.21 -11.07
N GLU A 323 19.26 7.51 -10.95
CA GLU A 323 20.56 8.18 -11.04
C GLU A 323 21.29 8.25 -9.69
N CYS A 324 21.05 7.28 -8.79
CA CYS A 324 21.44 7.30 -7.38
C CYS A 324 22.91 6.98 -7.07
N LEU A 325 23.75 6.63 -8.06
CA LEU A 325 25.16 6.30 -7.80
C LEU A 325 25.94 7.46 -7.15
N GLY A 326 25.64 8.70 -7.57
CA GLY A 326 26.20 9.90 -6.95
C GLY A 326 25.78 10.07 -5.50
N THR A 327 24.54 9.69 -5.20
CA THR A 327 23.96 9.75 -3.85
C THR A 327 24.61 8.74 -2.93
N PHE A 328 24.86 7.49 -3.36
CA PHE A 328 25.64 6.52 -2.58
C PHE A 328 27.05 7.03 -2.26
N ALA A 329 27.72 7.70 -3.20
CA ALA A 329 29.03 8.29 -2.95
C ALA A 329 28.97 9.42 -1.89
N LYS A 330 27.91 10.24 -1.87
CA LYS A 330 27.70 11.26 -0.84
C LYS A 330 27.39 10.62 0.52
N LEU A 331 26.51 9.61 0.58
CA LEU A 331 26.16 8.87 1.80
C LEU A 331 27.37 8.20 2.43
N ARG A 332 28.27 7.63 1.60
CA ARG A 332 29.53 7.02 2.07
C ARG A 332 30.45 8.05 2.74
N LYS A 333 30.55 9.27 2.20
CA LYS A 333 31.28 10.36 2.84
C LYS A 333 30.62 10.83 4.12
N ALA A 334 29.30 10.80 4.17
CA ALA A 334 28.53 11.21 5.33
C ALA A 334 28.72 10.29 6.55
N VAL A 335 29.19 9.05 6.37
CA VAL A 335 29.52 8.11 7.46
C VAL A 335 30.60 8.67 8.41
N ASP A 336 31.47 9.55 7.92
CA ASP A 336 32.52 10.19 8.74
C ASP A 336 32.08 11.51 9.38
N THR A 337 30.80 11.82 9.30
CA THR A 337 30.17 13.00 9.90
C THR A 337 29.06 12.59 10.88
N ASP A 338 28.35 13.55 11.43
CA ASP A 338 27.17 13.36 12.30
C ASP A 338 25.84 13.32 11.51
N TYR A 339 25.90 13.07 10.20
CA TYR A 339 24.73 13.14 9.31
C TYR A 339 23.61 12.16 9.71
N TYR A 340 23.96 10.91 9.95
CA TYR A 340 22.97 9.88 10.28
C TYR A 340 22.38 10.07 11.67
N GLU A 341 23.21 10.48 12.63
CA GLU A 341 22.76 10.84 13.99
C GLU A 341 21.77 12.01 13.96
N LYS A 342 22.03 13.02 13.11
CA LYS A 342 21.10 14.14 12.90
C LYS A 342 19.78 13.68 12.29
N LEU A 343 19.79 12.76 11.32
CA LEU A 343 18.55 12.21 10.78
C LEU A 343 17.74 11.48 11.85
N ILE A 344 18.40 10.67 12.69
CA ILE A 344 17.74 9.98 13.79
C ILE A 344 17.13 11.00 14.76
N GLN A 345 17.89 12.03 15.15
CA GLN A 345 17.40 13.06 16.06
C GLN A 345 16.22 13.81 15.47
N GLU A 346 16.35 14.32 14.25
CA GLU A 346 15.36 15.18 13.60
C GLU A 346 14.08 14.40 13.23
N TYR A 347 14.22 13.23 12.60
CA TYR A 347 13.08 12.53 12.00
C TYR A 347 12.49 11.41 12.87
N LEU A 348 13.27 10.80 13.76
CA LEU A 348 12.77 9.69 14.58
C LEU A 348 12.50 10.08 16.04
N LEU A 349 13.24 11.05 16.61
CA LEU A 349 13.10 11.47 18.00
C LEU A 349 12.30 12.77 18.17
N ASP A 350 12.66 13.84 17.46
CA ASP A 350 12.06 15.17 17.63
C ASP A 350 10.80 15.38 16.76
N ASN A 351 10.56 14.48 15.81
CA ASN A 351 9.46 14.59 14.87
C ASN A 351 8.14 14.15 15.50
N THR A 352 7.18 15.05 15.55
CA THR A 352 5.81 14.80 16.04
C THR A 352 4.87 14.24 14.96
N HIS A 353 5.26 14.28 13.67
CA HIS A 353 4.47 13.64 12.61
C HIS A 353 4.67 12.12 12.67
N GLY A 354 4.04 11.52 13.65
CA GLY A 354 4.19 10.11 13.95
C GLY A 354 2.96 9.50 14.61
N SER A 355 2.98 8.19 14.66
CA SER A 355 1.98 7.40 15.40
C SER A 355 2.60 6.20 16.07
N SER A 356 1.97 5.75 17.16
CA SER A 356 2.16 4.45 17.78
C SER A 356 0.87 3.67 17.63
N VAL A 357 0.97 2.49 17.01
CA VAL A 357 -0.21 1.66 16.73
C VAL A 357 -0.12 0.33 17.46
N THR A 358 -1.17 0.00 18.19
CA THR A 358 -1.33 -1.27 18.90
C THR A 358 -2.51 -2.03 18.33
N VAL A 359 -2.26 -3.17 17.69
CA VAL A 359 -3.30 -4.05 17.14
C VAL A 359 -3.45 -5.27 18.03
N LYS A 360 -4.59 -5.34 18.73
CA LYS A 360 -4.88 -6.37 19.76
C LYS A 360 -5.71 -7.50 19.17
N PRO A 361 -5.44 -8.76 19.53
CA PRO A 361 -6.33 -9.87 19.22
C PRO A 361 -7.65 -9.73 20.00
N LYS A 362 -8.78 -9.99 19.33
CA LYS A 362 -10.10 -10.10 19.98
C LYS A 362 -10.76 -11.41 19.61
N ARG A 363 -11.09 -12.24 20.61
CA ARG A 363 -11.86 -13.48 20.42
C ARG A 363 -13.25 -13.17 19.91
N GLY A 364 -13.69 -13.92 18.90
CA GLY A 364 -15.05 -13.85 18.38
C GLY A 364 -15.40 -12.58 17.61
N LEU A 365 -14.47 -11.66 17.38
CA LEU A 365 -14.75 -10.43 16.63
C LEU A 365 -15.27 -10.71 15.22
N GLY A 366 -14.77 -11.76 14.55
CA GLY A 366 -15.26 -12.19 13.24
C GLY A 366 -16.71 -12.60 13.31
N ASN A 367 -17.09 -13.43 14.29
CA ASN A 367 -18.48 -13.87 14.49
C ASN A 367 -19.40 -12.67 14.80
N GLU A 368 -18.95 -11.77 15.69
CA GLU A 368 -19.72 -10.53 16.00
C GLU A 368 -20.02 -9.71 14.73
N ARG A 369 -19.02 -9.56 13.85
CA ARG A 369 -19.18 -8.85 12.58
C ARG A 369 -20.08 -9.59 11.60
N GLU A 370 -19.95 -10.90 11.51
CA GLU A 370 -20.80 -11.73 10.63
C GLU A 370 -22.26 -11.74 11.09
N GLU A 371 -22.51 -11.87 12.39
CA GLU A 371 -23.87 -11.79 12.97
C GLU A 371 -24.49 -10.41 12.78
N ALA A 372 -23.69 -9.33 12.96
CA ALA A 372 -24.15 -7.96 12.70
C ALA A 372 -24.52 -7.74 11.24
N LEU A 373 -23.68 -8.21 10.30
CA LEU A 373 -23.97 -8.14 8.88
C LEU A 373 -25.18 -8.98 8.48
N ALA A 374 -25.29 -10.21 8.97
CA ALA A 374 -26.42 -11.08 8.72
C ALA A 374 -27.75 -10.47 9.19
N LYS A 375 -27.71 -9.81 10.36
CA LYS A 375 -28.87 -9.07 10.88
C LYS A 375 -29.23 -7.89 9.99
N GLU A 376 -28.24 -7.05 9.60
CA GLU A 376 -28.45 -5.91 8.70
C GLU A 376 -29.08 -6.36 7.38
N LEU A 377 -28.57 -7.42 6.78
CA LEU A 377 -29.10 -7.98 5.54
C LEU A 377 -30.51 -8.57 5.71
N SER A 378 -30.78 -9.21 6.84
CA SER A 378 -32.12 -9.72 7.18
C SER A 378 -33.13 -8.59 7.35
N ASP A 379 -32.76 -7.52 8.07
CA ASP A 379 -33.57 -6.33 8.27
C ASP A 379 -33.85 -5.60 6.95
N TYR A 380 -32.81 -5.47 6.10
CA TYR A 380 -32.94 -4.92 4.76
C TYR A 380 -33.88 -5.75 3.88
N LYS A 381 -33.69 -7.08 3.81
CA LYS A 381 -34.56 -7.98 3.07
C LYS A 381 -36.00 -7.88 3.54
N ALA A 382 -36.24 -7.81 4.85
CA ALA A 382 -37.61 -7.66 5.43
C ALA A 382 -38.28 -6.32 5.08
N SER A 383 -37.52 -5.31 4.71
CA SER A 383 -38.01 -4.00 4.28
C SER A 383 -38.45 -3.95 2.81
N LEU A 384 -38.02 -4.95 2.01
CA LEU A 384 -38.30 -5.01 0.57
C LEU A 384 -39.73 -5.50 0.27
N SER A 385 -40.31 -4.99 -0.79
CA SER A 385 -41.56 -5.50 -1.36
C SER A 385 -41.35 -6.85 -2.06
N ASP A 386 -42.44 -7.58 -2.31
CA ASP A 386 -42.38 -8.84 -3.06
C ASP A 386 -41.81 -8.66 -4.48
N GLU A 387 -42.06 -7.51 -5.12
CA GLU A 387 -41.53 -7.15 -6.42
C GLU A 387 -40.00 -6.94 -6.36
N GLU A 388 -39.49 -6.26 -5.33
CA GLU A 388 -38.03 -6.03 -5.15
C GLU A 388 -37.30 -7.33 -4.84
N ILE A 389 -37.87 -8.20 -4.01
CA ILE A 389 -37.35 -9.55 -3.74
C ILE A 389 -37.28 -10.37 -5.04
N LYS A 390 -38.35 -10.35 -5.83
CA LYS A 390 -38.37 -11.06 -7.12
C LYS A 390 -37.31 -10.52 -8.06
N LYS A 391 -37.11 -9.20 -8.13
CA LYS A 391 -36.08 -8.56 -8.93
C LYS A 391 -34.67 -8.98 -8.49
N LEU A 392 -34.39 -9.03 -7.18
CA LEU A 392 -33.07 -9.48 -6.67
C LEU A 392 -32.77 -10.93 -7.07
N ILE A 393 -33.78 -11.81 -7.07
CA ILE A 393 -33.61 -13.20 -7.53
C ILE A 393 -33.32 -13.23 -9.02
N GLU A 394 -34.09 -12.48 -9.83
CA GLU A 394 -33.88 -12.38 -11.27
C GLU A 394 -32.50 -11.80 -11.61
N ASP A 395 -32.06 -10.75 -10.90
CA ASP A 395 -30.74 -10.14 -11.05
C ASP A 395 -29.62 -11.13 -10.70
N THR A 396 -29.78 -11.92 -9.63
CA THR A 396 -28.86 -12.99 -9.24
C THR A 396 -28.74 -14.08 -10.32
N GLU A 397 -29.89 -14.53 -10.85
CA GLU A 397 -29.91 -15.54 -11.92
C GLU A 397 -29.29 -15.00 -13.22
N HIS A 398 -29.57 -13.73 -13.54
CA HIS A 398 -29.00 -13.07 -14.71
C HIS A 398 -27.47 -13.00 -14.62
N LEU A 399 -26.93 -12.55 -13.47
CA LEU A 399 -25.49 -12.45 -13.25
C LEU A 399 -24.80 -13.84 -13.36
N LYS A 400 -25.40 -14.88 -12.80
CA LYS A 400 -24.89 -16.26 -12.93
C LYS A 400 -24.82 -16.72 -14.39
N LYS A 401 -25.84 -16.42 -15.17
CA LYS A 401 -25.84 -16.73 -16.62
C LYS A 401 -24.77 -15.94 -17.36
N TYR A 402 -24.63 -14.64 -17.06
CA TYR A 402 -23.58 -13.80 -17.64
C TYR A 402 -22.16 -14.36 -17.37
N GLN A 403 -21.93 -14.87 -16.16
CA GLN A 403 -20.64 -15.48 -15.79
C GLN A 403 -20.36 -16.82 -16.49
N GLU A 404 -21.40 -17.54 -16.90
CA GLU A 404 -21.29 -18.82 -17.61
C GLU A 404 -21.15 -18.66 -19.14
N GLU A 405 -21.46 -17.48 -19.67
CA GLU A 405 -21.31 -17.22 -21.10
C GLU A 405 -19.82 -17.12 -21.49
N PRO A 406 -19.40 -17.81 -22.58
CA PRO A 406 -18.03 -17.67 -23.03
C PRO A 406 -17.77 -16.22 -23.51
N SER A 407 -16.69 -15.65 -23.04
CA SER A 407 -16.20 -14.31 -23.41
C SER A 407 -15.73 -14.21 -24.85
#